data_65463e072d01e9baa9d13d40228e237d
#
_entry.id   65463e072d01e9baa9d13d40228e237d
#
_cell.length_a   1.000
_cell.length_b   1.000
_cell.length_c   1.000
_cell.angle_alpha   90.00
_cell.angle_beta   90.00
_cell.angle_gamma   90.00
#
_symmetry.space_group_name_H-M   'P 1'
#
loop_
_entity.id
_entity.type
_entity.pdbx_description
1 polymer ?
#
loop_
_entity_poly.entity_id
_entity_poly.type
_entity_poly.pdbx_seq_one_letter_code
_entity_poly.pdbx_strand_id
1 'polypeptide(L)'
;MMSLSPSPLSMSFVDTLNRMDRDGWRSPLMGRFERLIAPKSPAELESMATQSAMLTRRNFGKTMRLFAPLYLSNECVNNCQYCGFSRDNPIFRVTLTIDQVVREARHLADQGFRHILLVAGEHPKFVSNGYLEACIAAIRDFIPTVAIEVGPMEAPEYVRMVESGAEGLVVYQETYHREAYAAYHTAGPKKNFDWRLECPERAYEAGFRRIGVGALMGLADWRFEALRLAAHLEYLYRHGWKATYTVSLPRLRPAAGEFEPKHAISDPEFVQLICALRLTFPQVGFVLSTRESAALRDALFPLGVTSISAGSHTEPGGYTGEGSDDLHLTVRGRRVELEEKPDCGGGATGQFDIADERSPAEIALLLRQMGFDPVWKDWDPAILDAGALPGGITDEEPVLQPC
;
A
#
# COMPACT_ATOMS: atom_id res chain seq x y z
N MET A 1 39.42 10.16 -23.47
CA MET A 1 38.42 9.86 -22.45
C MET A 1 37.74 11.18 -22.07
N MET A 2 36.66 11.51 -22.72
CA MET A 2 35.84 12.67 -22.35
C MET A 2 34.99 12.28 -21.12
N SER A 3 35.26 12.94 -20.01
CA SER A 3 34.42 12.91 -18.82
C SER A 3 33.06 13.48 -19.21
N LEU A 4 32.09 12.61 -19.37
CA LEU A 4 30.69 13.02 -19.43
C LEU A 4 30.35 13.58 -18.06
N SER A 5 30.26 14.90 -17.97
CA SER A 5 29.64 15.57 -16.83
C SER A 5 28.27 14.93 -16.62
N PRO A 6 27.85 14.61 -15.38
CA PRO A 6 26.51 14.14 -15.15
C PRO A 6 25.54 15.19 -15.71
N SER A 7 24.62 14.74 -16.54
CA SER A 7 23.48 15.51 -17.01
C SER A 7 22.83 16.21 -15.80
N PRO A 8 22.27 17.43 -15.95
CA PRO A 8 21.51 18.08 -14.89
C PRO A 8 20.18 17.36 -14.70
N LEU A 9 20.24 16.08 -14.43
CA LEU A 9 19.14 15.19 -14.26
C LEU A 9 19.02 14.81 -12.79
N SER A 10 17.94 15.29 -12.32
CA SER A 10 17.09 14.93 -11.23
C SER A 10 17.60 15.34 -9.87
N MET A 11 17.22 16.51 -9.51
CA MET A 11 16.94 16.88 -8.14
C MET A 11 16.08 15.74 -7.54
N SER A 12 16.51 15.13 -6.44
CA SER A 12 15.74 14.09 -5.76
C SER A 12 14.37 14.63 -5.30
N PHE A 13 13.44 13.73 -4.94
CA PHE A 13 12.20 14.23 -4.37
C PHE A 13 12.43 14.93 -3.02
N VAL A 14 13.44 14.52 -2.26
CA VAL A 14 13.88 15.22 -1.04
C VAL A 14 14.24 16.68 -1.34
N ASP A 15 14.99 16.94 -2.39
CA ASP A 15 15.34 18.32 -2.80
C ASP A 15 14.11 19.12 -3.24
N THR A 16 13.19 18.45 -3.96
CA THR A 16 11.93 19.05 -4.37
C THR A 16 11.09 19.46 -3.16
N LEU A 17 10.96 18.56 -2.19
CA LEU A 17 10.23 18.81 -0.95
C LEU A 17 10.85 19.95 -0.14
N ASN A 18 12.18 19.92 0.03
CA ASN A 18 12.91 20.98 0.72
C ASN A 18 12.72 22.36 0.04
N ARG A 19 12.66 22.39 -1.30
CA ARG A 19 12.38 23.60 -2.06
C ARG A 19 10.93 24.08 -1.87
N MET A 20 9.98 23.17 -1.81
CA MET A 20 8.57 23.49 -1.50
C MET A 20 8.45 24.13 -0.11
N ASP A 21 9.13 23.56 0.88
CA ASP A 21 9.06 23.99 2.28
C ASP A 21 9.78 25.31 2.49
N ARG A 22 10.96 25.51 1.88
CA ARG A 22 11.77 26.72 2.05
C ARG A 22 11.27 27.90 1.22
N ASP A 23 11.00 27.67 -0.06
CA ASP A 23 10.77 28.74 -1.05
C ASP A 23 9.30 28.83 -1.49
N GLY A 24 8.43 27.97 -0.97
CA GLY A 24 7.02 27.90 -1.39
C GLY A 24 6.84 27.47 -2.85
N TRP A 25 7.86 26.83 -3.44
CA TRP A 25 7.80 26.43 -4.85
C TRP A 25 6.60 25.55 -5.17
N ARG A 26 5.95 25.80 -6.30
CA ARG A 26 4.82 25.03 -6.83
C ARG A 26 4.95 24.90 -8.34
N SER A 27 4.70 23.70 -8.86
CA SER A 27 4.50 23.52 -10.29
C SER A 27 3.12 24.06 -10.72
N PRO A 28 2.89 24.28 -12.04
CA PRO A 28 1.55 24.61 -12.53
C PRO A 28 0.50 23.56 -12.19
N LEU A 29 0.89 22.27 -12.16
CA LEU A 29 0.01 21.17 -11.74
C LEU A 29 -0.37 21.31 -10.27
N MET A 30 0.61 21.58 -9.41
CA MET A 30 0.38 21.80 -7.97
C MET A 30 -0.51 23.01 -7.71
N GLY A 31 -0.35 24.10 -8.45
CA GLY A 31 -1.22 25.28 -8.32
C GLY A 31 -2.67 24.99 -8.72
N ARG A 32 -2.92 24.07 -9.65
CA ARG A 32 -4.27 23.60 -9.97
C ARG A 32 -4.81 22.69 -8.87
N PHE A 33 -3.99 21.76 -8.38
CA PHE A 33 -4.36 20.84 -7.30
C PHE A 33 -4.73 21.60 -6.02
N GLU A 34 -3.96 22.62 -5.65
CA GLU A 34 -4.20 23.47 -4.48
C GLU A 34 -5.59 24.12 -4.53
N ARG A 35 -6.03 24.58 -5.72
CA ARG A 35 -7.41 25.09 -5.91
C ARG A 35 -8.48 24.01 -5.73
N LEU A 36 -8.19 22.75 -6.05
CA LEU A 36 -9.15 21.65 -5.86
C LEU A 36 -9.31 21.28 -4.39
N ILE A 37 -8.25 21.36 -3.58
CA ILE A 37 -8.28 21.05 -2.15
C ILE A 37 -8.63 22.27 -1.27
N ALA A 38 -8.75 23.48 -1.83
CA ALA A 38 -9.28 24.64 -1.11
C ALA A 38 -10.72 24.38 -0.62
N PRO A 39 -11.19 25.06 0.43
CA PRO A 39 -12.55 24.89 0.93
C PRO A 39 -13.60 24.96 -0.20
N LYS A 40 -14.55 24.02 -0.20
CA LYS A 40 -15.58 23.87 -1.22
C LYS A 40 -16.98 23.91 -0.61
N SER A 41 -17.90 24.50 -1.34
CA SER A 41 -19.33 24.37 -1.05
C SER A 41 -19.81 22.95 -1.39
N PRO A 42 -20.94 22.49 -0.81
CA PRO A 42 -21.51 21.18 -1.15
C PRO A 42 -21.76 21.00 -2.66
N ALA A 43 -22.23 22.05 -3.36
CA ALA A 43 -22.48 21.98 -4.80
C ALA A 43 -21.18 21.84 -5.62
N GLU A 44 -20.10 22.48 -5.22
CA GLU A 44 -18.79 22.32 -5.85
C GLU A 44 -18.24 20.91 -5.61
N LEU A 45 -18.41 20.37 -4.38
CA LEU A 45 -17.98 19.00 -4.05
C LEU A 45 -18.75 17.98 -4.87
N GLU A 46 -20.07 18.14 -5.03
CA GLU A 46 -20.92 17.26 -5.87
C GLU A 46 -20.45 17.28 -7.34
N SER A 47 -20.14 18.49 -7.85
CA SER A 47 -19.58 18.63 -9.19
C SER A 47 -18.23 17.90 -9.34
N MET A 48 -17.35 18.01 -8.34
CA MET A 48 -16.06 17.30 -8.32
C MET A 48 -16.27 15.78 -8.26
N ALA A 49 -17.21 15.30 -7.45
CA ALA A 49 -17.54 13.89 -7.33
C ALA A 49 -18.05 13.30 -8.65
N THR A 50 -18.94 14.01 -9.33
CA THR A 50 -19.45 13.62 -10.67
C THR A 50 -18.32 13.52 -11.69
N GLN A 51 -17.45 14.52 -11.75
CA GLN A 51 -16.30 14.51 -12.66
C GLN A 51 -15.30 13.39 -12.33
N SER A 52 -15.06 13.15 -11.03
CA SER A 52 -14.19 12.08 -10.55
C SER A 52 -14.72 10.71 -10.99
N ALA A 53 -16.03 10.46 -10.78
CA ALA A 53 -16.70 9.23 -11.21
C ALA A 53 -16.57 9.01 -12.72
N MET A 54 -16.81 10.05 -13.52
CA MET A 54 -16.67 9.98 -14.99
C MET A 54 -15.23 9.64 -15.41
N LEU A 55 -14.22 10.30 -14.83
CA LEU A 55 -12.81 10.02 -15.12
C LEU A 55 -12.40 8.63 -14.70
N THR A 56 -12.86 8.17 -13.54
CA THR A 56 -12.59 6.81 -13.06
C THR A 56 -13.16 5.78 -14.02
N ARG A 57 -14.41 5.96 -14.43
CA ARG A 57 -15.07 5.06 -15.40
C ARG A 57 -14.38 5.07 -16.76
N ARG A 58 -13.89 6.22 -17.19
CA ARG A 58 -13.16 6.36 -18.46
C ARG A 58 -11.80 5.65 -18.45
N ASN A 59 -11.06 5.72 -17.33
CA ASN A 59 -9.69 5.20 -17.25
C ASN A 59 -9.62 3.74 -16.78
N PHE A 60 -10.56 3.30 -15.92
CA PHE A 60 -10.57 1.99 -15.28
C PHE A 60 -11.78 1.12 -15.63
N GLY A 61 -12.72 1.63 -16.42
CA GLY A 61 -13.93 0.90 -16.78
C GLY A 61 -14.81 0.62 -15.57
N LYS A 62 -15.32 -0.60 -15.49
CA LYS A 62 -16.17 -1.07 -14.38
C LYS A 62 -15.38 -1.91 -13.36
N THR A 63 -14.10 -2.10 -13.57
CA THR A 63 -13.31 -3.02 -12.77
C THR A 63 -13.05 -2.47 -11.38
N MET A 64 -13.25 -3.32 -10.35
CA MET A 64 -12.84 -3.09 -8.98
C MET A 64 -11.95 -4.26 -8.55
N ARG A 65 -10.69 -3.99 -8.26
CA ARG A 65 -9.73 -5.01 -7.87
C ARG A 65 -9.88 -5.37 -6.41
N LEU A 66 -9.87 -6.66 -6.12
CA LEU A 66 -9.87 -7.18 -4.75
C LEU A 66 -8.51 -7.73 -4.39
N PHE A 67 -8.04 -7.41 -3.20
CA PHE A 67 -6.83 -7.98 -2.62
C PHE A 67 -7.04 -8.26 -1.13
N ALA A 68 -6.17 -9.10 -0.58
CA ALA A 68 -6.12 -9.33 0.86
C ALA A 68 -4.73 -9.03 1.41
N PRO A 69 -4.61 -8.32 2.55
CA PRO A 69 -3.37 -8.25 3.29
C PRO A 69 -3.13 -9.61 3.97
N LEU A 70 -1.89 -10.09 3.98
CA LEU A 70 -1.46 -11.24 4.76
C LEU A 70 -0.31 -10.80 5.66
N TYR A 71 -0.56 -10.77 6.96
CA TYR A 71 0.42 -10.35 7.94
C TYR A 71 1.36 -11.50 8.28
N LEU A 72 2.65 -11.30 8.03
CA LEU A 72 3.69 -12.31 8.25
C LEU A 72 4.24 -12.27 9.68
N SER A 73 4.34 -11.05 10.23
CA SER A 73 4.93 -10.80 11.54
C SER A 73 4.47 -9.46 12.09
N ASN A 74 4.17 -9.41 13.39
CA ASN A 74 3.96 -8.17 14.12
C ASN A 74 5.15 -7.79 15.02
N GLU A 75 6.30 -8.43 14.82
CA GLU A 75 7.57 -8.02 15.41
C GLU A 75 8.09 -6.75 14.76
N CYS A 76 8.41 -5.74 15.58
CA CYS A 76 8.88 -4.46 15.08
C CYS A 76 9.94 -3.84 16.00
N VAL A 77 10.99 -3.23 15.40
CA VAL A 77 12.02 -2.47 16.13
C VAL A 77 11.69 -0.97 16.19
N ASN A 78 10.70 -0.52 15.40
CA ASN A 78 10.30 0.88 15.39
C ASN A 78 9.35 1.19 16.54
N ASN A 79 9.41 2.43 17.02
CA ASN A 79 8.45 2.97 17.97
C ASN A 79 7.64 4.08 17.31
N CYS A 80 6.54 3.69 16.65
CA CYS A 80 5.60 4.58 16.01
C CYS A 80 4.39 4.76 16.93
N GLN A 81 4.12 5.96 17.43
CA GLN A 81 3.11 6.20 18.46
C GLN A 81 1.68 5.77 18.07
N TYR A 82 1.38 5.70 16.79
CA TYR A 82 0.06 5.39 16.24
C TYR A 82 -0.12 3.92 15.79
N CYS A 83 0.91 3.10 15.92
CA CYS A 83 0.90 1.74 15.36
C CYS A 83 0.78 0.69 16.46
N GLY A 84 -0.17 -0.25 16.30
CA GLY A 84 -0.32 -1.37 17.24
C GLY A 84 0.94 -2.21 17.39
N PHE A 85 1.74 -2.35 16.32
CA PHE A 85 3.01 -3.10 16.36
C PHE A 85 4.18 -2.34 16.99
N SER A 86 3.96 -1.11 17.48
CA SER A 86 5.02 -0.32 18.08
C SER A 86 5.82 -1.15 19.11
N ARG A 87 7.15 -1.00 19.09
CA ARG A 87 8.06 -1.78 19.93
C ARG A 87 7.74 -1.71 21.42
N ASP A 88 7.27 -0.54 21.86
CA ASP A 88 7.03 -0.29 23.28
C ASP A 88 5.63 -0.76 23.74
N ASN A 89 4.76 -1.18 22.80
CA ASN A 89 3.46 -1.74 23.14
C ASN A 89 3.60 -3.16 23.70
N PRO A 90 2.96 -3.46 24.87
CA PRO A 90 2.93 -4.80 25.45
C PRO A 90 1.88 -5.67 24.75
N ILE A 91 2.24 -6.24 23.59
CA ILE A 91 1.34 -7.00 22.73
C ILE A 91 1.83 -8.42 22.49
N PHE A 92 0.89 -9.32 22.17
CA PHE A 92 1.22 -10.68 21.73
C PHE A 92 1.76 -10.66 20.30
N ARG A 93 2.97 -11.21 20.15
CA ARG A 93 3.70 -11.21 18.89
C ARG A 93 3.95 -12.61 18.39
N VAL A 94 4.02 -12.74 17.07
CA VAL A 94 4.45 -13.94 16.37
C VAL A 94 5.05 -13.56 15.02
N THR A 95 5.95 -14.39 14.53
CA THR A 95 6.39 -14.42 13.14
C THR A 95 6.02 -15.80 12.58
N LEU A 96 5.22 -15.85 11.53
CA LEU A 96 4.78 -17.07 10.90
C LEU A 96 5.96 -17.80 10.24
N THR A 97 5.99 -19.11 10.34
CA THR A 97 6.88 -19.95 9.53
C THR A 97 6.42 -19.96 8.07
N ILE A 98 7.30 -20.34 7.13
CA ILE A 98 6.95 -20.40 5.71
C ILE A 98 5.73 -21.30 5.47
N ASP A 99 5.65 -22.45 6.15
CA ASP A 99 4.52 -23.38 6.02
C ASP A 99 3.20 -22.76 6.52
N GLN A 100 3.25 -21.97 7.60
CA GLN A 100 2.09 -21.24 8.11
C GLN A 100 1.66 -20.15 7.11
N VAL A 101 2.60 -19.40 6.53
CA VAL A 101 2.32 -18.44 5.46
C VAL A 101 1.66 -19.09 4.26
N VAL A 102 2.12 -20.28 3.85
CA VAL A 102 1.49 -21.03 2.74
C VAL A 102 0.07 -21.44 3.07
N ARG A 103 -0.24 -21.86 4.32
CA ARG A 103 -1.60 -22.22 4.73
C ARG A 103 -2.54 -21.01 4.73
N GLU A 104 -2.11 -19.89 5.30
CA GLU A 104 -2.84 -18.60 5.26
C GLU A 104 -3.10 -18.16 3.81
N ALA A 105 -2.08 -18.21 2.95
CA ALA A 105 -2.22 -17.82 1.54
C ALA A 105 -3.14 -18.76 0.76
N ARG A 106 -3.14 -20.08 1.05
CA ARG A 106 -4.07 -21.05 0.43
C ARG A 106 -5.51 -20.75 0.83
N HIS A 107 -5.76 -20.46 2.11
CA HIS A 107 -7.09 -20.05 2.56
C HIS A 107 -7.61 -18.85 1.76
N LEU A 108 -6.77 -17.84 1.54
CA LEU A 108 -7.12 -16.70 0.70
C LEU A 108 -7.34 -17.07 -0.77
N ALA A 109 -6.50 -17.96 -1.31
CA ALA A 109 -6.65 -18.47 -2.67
C ALA A 109 -7.97 -19.23 -2.87
N ASP A 110 -8.40 -20.02 -1.87
CA ASP A 110 -9.66 -20.76 -1.88
C ASP A 110 -10.88 -19.83 -1.83
N GLN A 111 -10.75 -18.64 -1.21
CA GLN A 111 -11.74 -17.57 -1.28
C GLN A 111 -11.75 -16.81 -2.62
N GLY A 112 -10.83 -17.11 -3.52
CA GLY A 112 -10.74 -16.52 -4.86
C GLY A 112 -9.64 -15.48 -5.03
N PHE A 113 -8.96 -15.05 -3.97
CA PHE A 113 -7.88 -14.07 -4.09
C PHE A 113 -6.73 -14.57 -4.97
N ARG A 114 -6.24 -13.69 -5.83
CA ARG A 114 -5.05 -13.90 -6.68
C ARG A 114 -4.04 -12.77 -6.52
N HIS A 115 -4.39 -11.78 -5.70
CA HIS A 115 -3.53 -10.67 -5.31
C HIS A 115 -3.46 -10.62 -3.79
N ILE A 116 -2.26 -10.80 -3.24
CA ILE A 116 -1.97 -10.72 -1.81
C ILE A 116 -0.94 -9.64 -1.55
N LEU A 117 -1.18 -8.85 -0.49
CA LEU A 117 -0.23 -7.90 0.06
C LEU A 117 0.41 -8.51 1.31
N LEU A 118 1.67 -8.90 1.23
CA LEU A 118 2.43 -9.38 2.37
C LEU A 118 2.84 -8.19 3.25
N VAL A 119 2.42 -8.22 4.52
CA VAL A 119 2.65 -7.14 5.48
C VAL A 119 3.49 -7.66 6.63
N ALA A 120 4.47 -6.88 7.07
CA ALA A 120 5.25 -7.21 8.27
C ALA A 120 5.71 -5.95 9.00
N GLY A 121 5.85 -6.07 10.31
CA GLY A 121 6.65 -5.13 11.08
C GLY A 121 8.12 -5.17 10.64
N GLU A 122 8.85 -4.13 10.88
CA GLU A 122 10.27 -4.04 10.52
C GLU A 122 11.13 -4.61 11.65
N HIS A 123 11.73 -5.79 11.42
CA HIS A 123 12.60 -6.42 12.41
C HIS A 123 13.74 -7.19 11.74
N PRO A 124 15.04 -6.82 11.98
CA PRO A 124 16.19 -7.36 11.25
C PRO A 124 16.45 -8.84 11.52
N LYS A 125 15.92 -9.40 12.61
CA LYS A 125 16.09 -10.80 12.95
C LYS A 125 14.94 -11.69 12.48
N PHE A 126 13.69 -11.21 12.61
CA PHE A 126 12.50 -12.00 12.34
C PHE A 126 11.97 -11.80 10.92
N VAL A 127 12.14 -10.60 10.38
CA VAL A 127 11.74 -10.22 9.03
C VAL A 127 13.01 -9.81 8.27
N SER A 128 13.93 -10.75 8.14
CA SER A 128 15.20 -10.55 7.45
C SER A 128 15.09 -10.90 5.98
N ASN A 129 16.07 -10.49 5.22
CA ASN A 129 16.33 -10.99 3.88
C ASN A 129 16.44 -12.53 3.92
N GLY A 130 15.95 -13.19 2.89
CA GLY A 130 15.81 -14.63 2.86
C GLY A 130 14.45 -15.10 3.39
N TYR A 131 13.92 -14.56 4.47
CA TYR A 131 12.57 -14.89 4.92
C TYR A 131 11.50 -14.37 3.96
N LEU A 132 11.57 -13.10 3.58
CA LEU A 132 10.61 -12.50 2.64
C LEU A 132 10.70 -13.15 1.26
N GLU A 133 11.92 -13.36 0.76
CA GLU A 133 12.15 -14.08 -0.50
C GLU A 133 11.52 -15.48 -0.47
N ALA A 134 11.73 -16.21 0.64
CA ALA A 134 11.16 -17.55 0.80
C ALA A 134 9.63 -17.53 0.88
N CYS A 135 9.02 -16.55 1.59
CA CYS A 135 7.57 -16.39 1.61
C CYS A 135 7.01 -16.13 0.21
N ILE A 136 7.60 -15.19 -0.52
CA ILE A 136 7.17 -14.84 -1.89
C ILE A 136 7.28 -16.06 -2.80
N ALA A 137 8.44 -16.73 -2.81
CA ALA A 137 8.69 -17.90 -3.65
C ALA A 137 7.73 -19.06 -3.34
N ALA A 138 7.36 -19.25 -2.06
CA ALA A 138 6.49 -20.35 -1.64
C ALA A 138 5.02 -20.18 -2.08
N ILE A 139 4.57 -18.94 -2.30
CA ILE A 139 3.16 -18.68 -2.63
C ILE A 139 2.92 -18.27 -4.10
N ARG A 140 3.96 -17.84 -4.83
CA ARG A 140 3.81 -17.27 -6.19
C ARG A 140 3.19 -18.23 -7.22
N ASP A 141 3.31 -19.52 -7.02
CA ASP A 141 2.79 -20.52 -7.97
C ASP A 141 1.25 -20.59 -7.97
N PHE A 142 0.61 -20.20 -6.87
CA PHE A 142 -0.85 -20.17 -6.74
C PHE A 142 -1.42 -18.78 -6.42
N ILE A 143 -0.59 -17.83 -6.03
CA ILE A 143 -0.89 -16.40 -5.92
C ILE A 143 -0.05 -15.65 -6.95
N PRO A 144 -0.56 -15.41 -8.14
CA PRO A 144 0.24 -14.86 -9.25
C PRO A 144 0.62 -13.39 -9.04
N THR A 145 -0.02 -12.66 -8.15
CA THR A 145 0.30 -11.26 -7.86
C THR A 145 0.62 -11.09 -6.38
N VAL A 146 1.90 -10.86 -6.08
CA VAL A 146 2.39 -10.62 -4.73
C VAL A 146 2.93 -9.20 -4.62
N ALA A 147 2.38 -8.43 -3.68
CA ALA A 147 2.93 -7.13 -3.28
C ALA A 147 3.47 -7.22 -1.85
N ILE A 148 4.38 -6.32 -1.50
CA ILE A 148 4.95 -6.24 -0.15
C ILE A 148 4.73 -4.86 0.47
N GLU A 149 4.39 -4.82 1.75
CA GLU A 149 4.33 -3.62 2.59
C GLU A 149 5.18 -3.86 3.85
N VAL A 150 6.45 -3.55 3.72
CA VAL A 150 7.49 -3.80 4.73
C VAL A 150 8.36 -2.56 4.90
N GLY A 151 9.32 -2.59 5.85
CA GLY A 151 10.30 -1.51 6.00
C GLY A 151 11.07 -1.23 4.70
N PRO A 152 11.48 0.04 4.46
CA PRO A 152 12.31 0.38 3.31
C PRO A 152 13.62 -0.42 3.27
N MET A 153 14.02 -0.82 2.07
CA MET A 153 15.21 -1.62 1.82
C MET A 153 16.21 -0.87 0.92
N GLU A 154 17.43 -1.38 0.86
CA GLU A 154 18.42 -1.00 -0.16
C GLU A 154 18.02 -1.55 -1.53
N ALA A 155 18.47 -0.91 -2.61
CA ALA A 155 18.14 -1.34 -3.97
C ALA A 155 18.51 -2.81 -4.27
N PRO A 156 19.68 -3.36 -3.85
CA PRO A 156 19.97 -4.78 -4.04
C PRO A 156 19.02 -5.74 -3.32
N GLU A 157 18.45 -5.32 -2.20
CA GLU A 157 17.46 -6.11 -1.47
C GLU A 157 16.14 -6.14 -2.22
N TYR A 158 15.71 -5.00 -2.75
CA TYR A 158 14.53 -4.93 -3.62
C TYR A 158 14.69 -5.76 -4.90
N VAL A 159 15.89 -5.81 -5.50
CA VAL A 159 16.14 -6.70 -6.65
C VAL A 159 15.83 -8.15 -6.29
N ARG A 160 16.28 -8.64 -5.12
CA ARG A 160 15.98 -10.00 -4.67
C ARG A 160 14.48 -10.25 -4.47
N MET A 161 13.74 -9.25 -3.98
CA MET A 161 12.28 -9.37 -3.86
C MET A 161 11.62 -9.55 -5.24
N VAL A 162 12.04 -8.75 -6.24
CA VAL A 162 11.52 -8.85 -7.61
C VAL A 162 11.89 -10.19 -8.23
N GLU A 163 13.13 -10.65 -8.09
CA GLU A 163 13.58 -11.97 -8.58
C GLU A 163 12.82 -13.14 -7.93
N SER A 164 12.40 -12.99 -6.67
CA SER A 164 11.57 -13.97 -5.97
C SER A 164 10.11 -13.97 -6.45
N GLY A 165 9.66 -12.92 -7.16
CA GLY A 165 8.33 -12.82 -7.75
C GLY A 165 7.44 -11.73 -7.18
N ALA A 166 7.97 -10.78 -6.39
CA ALA A 166 7.19 -9.63 -5.97
C ALA A 166 7.01 -8.64 -7.13
N GLU A 167 5.77 -8.24 -7.41
CA GLU A 167 5.42 -7.27 -8.45
C GLU A 167 5.22 -5.87 -7.91
N GLY A 168 4.72 -5.77 -6.68
CA GLY A 168 4.30 -4.52 -6.07
C GLY A 168 5.01 -4.21 -4.77
N LEU A 169 5.31 -2.92 -4.58
CA LEU A 169 5.74 -2.37 -3.30
C LEU A 169 4.74 -1.32 -2.85
N VAL A 170 4.35 -1.38 -1.58
CA VAL A 170 3.56 -0.35 -0.91
C VAL A 170 4.41 0.26 0.20
N VAL A 171 4.58 1.58 0.16
CA VAL A 171 5.26 2.32 1.21
C VAL A 171 4.61 3.69 1.40
N TYR A 172 4.01 3.89 2.56
CA TYR A 172 3.45 5.20 2.90
C TYR A 172 4.53 6.05 3.57
N GLN A 173 4.62 7.33 3.20
CA GLN A 173 5.48 8.27 3.91
C GLN A 173 4.99 8.50 5.34
N GLU A 174 3.75 8.15 5.63
CA GLU A 174 2.98 8.39 6.84
C GLU A 174 2.58 9.88 6.95
N THR A 175 3.53 10.77 7.11
CA THR A 175 3.35 12.21 7.02
C THR A 175 4.52 12.86 6.29
N TYR A 176 4.24 13.85 5.46
CA TYR A 176 5.24 14.68 4.80
C TYR A 176 5.72 15.83 5.68
N HIS A 177 5.09 16.01 6.85
CA HIS A 177 5.47 17.06 7.80
C HIS A 177 6.64 16.59 8.66
N ARG A 178 7.84 17.09 8.41
CA ARG A 178 9.08 16.61 9.03
C ARG A 178 9.07 16.63 10.56
N GLU A 179 8.54 17.70 11.16
CA GLU A 179 8.46 17.83 12.61
C GLU A 179 7.47 16.81 13.21
N ALA A 180 6.29 16.64 12.60
CA ALA A 180 5.32 15.63 13.01
C ALA A 180 5.91 14.22 12.84
N TYR A 181 6.59 13.96 11.72
CA TYR A 181 7.25 12.69 11.47
C TYR A 181 8.25 12.35 12.59
N ALA A 182 9.14 13.29 12.93
CA ALA A 182 10.12 13.10 13.99
C ALA A 182 9.48 12.89 15.37
N ALA A 183 8.36 13.58 15.64
CA ALA A 183 7.63 13.45 16.90
C ALA A 183 6.96 12.07 17.06
N TYR A 184 6.46 11.49 15.98
CA TYR A 184 5.73 10.22 16.02
C TYR A 184 6.61 8.97 15.84
N HIS A 185 7.80 9.09 15.24
CA HIS A 185 8.73 7.97 15.02
C HIS A 185 9.95 8.11 15.94
N THR A 186 9.82 7.63 17.18
CA THR A 186 10.77 7.91 18.26
C THR A 186 11.95 6.95 18.34
N ALA A 187 11.87 5.77 17.71
CA ALA A 187 12.94 4.78 17.65
C ALA A 187 12.89 3.92 16.39
N GLY A 188 14.01 3.27 16.10
CA GLY A 188 14.17 2.36 14.96
C GLY A 188 14.51 3.05 13.63
N PRO A 189 14.72 2.27 12.54
CA PRO A 189 15.09 2.78 11.22
C PRO A 189 14.05 3.74 10.62
N LYS A 190 12.77 3.56 10.95
CA LYS A 190 11.67 4.40 10.48
C LYS A 190 11.82 5.88 10.88
N LYS A 191 12.71 6.22 11.81
CA LYS A 191 13.06 7.62 12.13
C LYS A 191 13.66 8.38 10.95
N ASN A 192 14.25 7.68 10.00
CA ASN A 192 14.89 8.33 8.86
C ASN A 192 13.85 8.72 7.81
N PHE A 193 13.43 9.98 7.87
CA PHE A 193 12.43 10.56 6.98
C PHE A 193 12.82 10.48 5.51
N ASP A 194 14.03 10.92 5.17
CA ASP A 194 14.50 11.00 3.78
C ASP A 194 14.69 9.60 3.19
N TRP A 195 15.26 8.68 3.95
CA TRP A 195 15.40 7.28 3.57
C TRP A 195 14.06 6.63 3.17
N ARG A 196 13.01 6.92 3.94
CA ARG A 196 11.67 6.41 3.66
C ARG A 196 11.04 7.11 2.45
N LEU A 197 11.25 8.43 2.34
CA LEU A 197 10.72 9.23 1.24
C LEU A 197 11.26 8.79 -0.13
N GLU A 198 12.54 8.40 -0.20
CA GLU A 198 13.21 7.93 -1.42
C GLU A 198 12.98 6.43 -1.72
N CYS A 199 12.19 5.75 -0.90
CA CYS A 199 11.91 4.33 -1.08
C CYS A 199 11.28 3.98 -2.44
N PRO A 200 10.29 4.75 -2.96
CA PRO A 200 9.70 4.49 -4.27
C PRO A 200 10.69 4.54 -5.43
N GLU A 201 11.66 5.44 -5.39
CA GLU A 201 12.70 5.54 -6.42
C GLU A 201 13.61 4.32 -6.40
N ARG A 202 14.09 3.91 -5.21
CA ARG A 202 14.94 2.71 -5.08
C ARG A 202 14.21 1.45 -5.54
N ALA A 203 12.92 1.34 -5.22
CA ALA A 203 12.10 0.23 -5.69
C ALA A 203 11.93 0.23 -7.21
N TYR A 204 11.68 1.39 -7.82
CA TYR A 204 11.58 1.53 -9.27
C TYR A 204 12.87 1.11 -9.98
N GLU A 205 14.02 1.56 -9.48
CA GLU A 205 15.35 1.20 -9.98
C GLU A 205 15.60 -0.30 -9.88
N ALA A 206 15.17 -0.93 -8.78
CA ALA A 206 15.27 -2.36 -8.56
C ALA A 206 14.34 -3.22 -9.43
N GLY A 207 13.38 -2.62 -10.13
CA GLY A 207 12.53 -3.34 -11.06
C GLY A 207 11.06 -3.45 -10.67
N PHE A 208 10.63 -2.94 -9.52
CA PHE A 208 9.20 -2.85 -9.22
C PHE A 208 8.46 -2.00 -10.26
N ARG A 209 7.29 -2.48 -10.67
CA ARG A 209 6.46 -1.81 -11.69
C ARG A 209 5.07 -1.42 -11.18
N ARG A 210 4.76 -1.79 -9.95
CA ARG A 210 3.58 -1.32 -9.22
C ARG A 210 4.04 -0.74 -7.88
N ILE A 211 3.85 0.56 -7.70
CA ILE A 211 4.33 1.27 -6.52
C ILE A 211 3.16 2.01 -5.87
N GLY A 212 2.87 1.66 -4.62
CA GLY A 212 1.86 2.29 -3.79
C GLY A 212 2.50 3.30 -2.86
N VAL A 213 2.00 4.54 -2.91
CA VAL A 213 2.40 5.63 -2.01
C VAL A 213 1.20 6.15 -1.23
N GLY A 214 1.43 6.91 -0.19
CA GLY A 214 0.33 7.47 0.59
C GLY A 214 0.78 8.24 1.82
N ALA A 215 -0.22 8.74 2.53
CA ALA A 215 -0.07 9.38 3.83
C ALA A 215 -1.15 8.89 4.79
N LEU A 216 -0.81 8.77 6.06
CA LEU A 216 -1.74 8.38 7.13
C LEU A 216 -2.46 9.64 7.62
N MET A 217 -3.74 9.74 7.27
CA MET A 217 -4.55 10.92 7.58
C MET A 217 -4.84 11.00 9.07
N GLY A 218 -4.53 12.16 9.65
CA GLY A 218 -4.68 12.44 11.08
C GLY A 218 -3.38 12.78 11.80
N LEU A 219 -2.21 12.57 11.18
CA LEU A 219 -0.90 12.90 11.74
C LEU A 219 -0.56 14.40 11.58
N ALA A 220 -0.96 15.01 10.47
CA ALA A 220 -0.82 16.44 10.21
C ALA A 220 -2.03 16.95 9.41
N ASP A 221 -2.06 18.25 9.11
CA ASP A 221 -3.13 18.86 8.30
C ASP A 221 -3.25 18.19 6.93
N TRP A 222 -4.45 17.75 6.57
CA TRP A 222 -4.66 16.95 5.39
C TRP A 222 -4.36 17.70 4.07
N ARG A 223 -4.53 19.03 4.03
CA ARG A 223 -4.22 19.83 2.84
C ARG A 223 -2.71 19.96 2.65
N PHE A 224 -1.98 20.05 3.77
CA PHE A 224 -0.53 20.02 3.76
C PHE A 224 -0.03 18.66 3.20
N GLU A 225 -0.56 17.55 3.72
CA GLU A 225 -0.22 16.19 3.27
C GLU A 225 -0.58 15.99 1.79
N ALA A 226 -1.79 16.37 1.40
CA ALA A 226 -2.30 16.23 0.05
C ALA A 226 -1.42 16.92 -0.99
N LEU A 227 -1.01 18.18 -0.71
CA LEU A 227 -0.18 18.95 -1.65
C LEU A 227 1.19 18.31 -1.86
N ARG A 228 1.79 17.76 -0.81
CA ARG A 228 3.11 17.12 -0.90
C ARG A 228 3.04 15.73 -1.52
N LEU A 229 2.01 14.97 -1.21
CA LEU A 229 1.73 13.71 -1.89
C LEU A 229 1.50 13.91 -3.40
N ALA A 230 0.76 14.95 -3.77
CA ALA A 230 0.55 15.29 -5.18
C ALA A 230 1.87 15.69 -5.88
N ALA A 231 2.74 16.44 -5.21
CA ALA A 231 4.07 16.74 -5.72
C ALA A 231 4.95 15.49 -5.87
N HIS A 232 4.85 14.56 -4.91
CA HIS A 232 5.55 13.28 -4.99
C HIS A 232 5.07 12.45 -6.18
N LEU A 233 3.77 12.36 -6.39
CA LEU A 233 3.20 11.70 -7.57
C LEU A 233 3.66 12.36 -8.88
N GLU A 234 3.64 13.71 -8.97
CA GLU A 234 4.14 14.42 -10.15
C GLU A 234 5.60 14.08 -10.43
N TYR A 235 6.43 14.04 -9.38
CA TYR A 235 7.83 13.63 -9.48
C TYR A 235 7.96 12.18 -9.98
N LEU A 236 7.26 11.24 -9.35
CA LEU A 236 7.32 9.82 -9.70
C LEU A 236 6.85 9.55 -11.13
N TYR A 237 5.80 10.21 -11.61
CA TYR A 237 5.35 10.09 -13.01
C TYR A 237 6.39 10.59 -14.01
N ARG A 238 7.19 11.58 -13.64
CA ARG A 238 8.26 12.11 -14.51
C ARG A 238 9.49 11.20 -14.57
N HIS A 239 9.83 10.56 -13.45
CA HIS A 239 11.07 9.80 -13.32
C HIS A 239 10.87 8.29 -13.46
N GLY A 240 9.72 7.79 -13.04
CA GLY A 240 9.37 6.37 -13.01
C GLY A 240 8.25 5.99 -13.98
N TRP A 241 8.27 6.48 -15.21
CA TRP A 241 7.19 6.35 -16.20
C TRP A 241 6.83 4.90 -16.59
N LYS A 242 7.72 3.93 -16.34
CA LYS A 242 7.45 2.49 -16.58
C LYS A 242 6.62 1.83 -15.47
N ALA A 243 6.41 2.50 -14.34
CA ALA A 243 5.64 1.98 -13.24
C ALA A 243 4.20 2.51 -13.26
N THR A 244 3.30 1.73 -12.69
CA THR A 244 1.96 2.17 -12.32
C THR A 244 1.95 2.57 -10.85
N TYR A 245 1.28 3.67 -10.55
CA TYR A 245 1.21 4.21 -9.20
C TYR A 245 -0.17 4.05 -8.61
N THR A 246 -0.20 3.70 -7.33
CA THR A 246 -1.42 3.68 -6.53
C THR A 246 -1.27 4.58 -5.31
N VAL A 247 -2.39 5.14 -4.87
CA VAL A 247 -2.46 5.97 -3.66
C VAL A 247 -3.39 5.31 -2.67
N SER A 248 -2.95 5.25 -1.42
CA SER A 248 -3.79 4.94 -0.28
C SER A 248 -3.71 6.07 0.75
N LEU A 249 -4.84 6.42 1.31
CA LEU A 249 -5.01 7.52 2.26
C LEU A 249 -5.70 6.99 3.51
N PRO A 250 -5.11 6.01 4.23
CA PRO A 250 -5.74 5.45 5.40
C PRO A 250 -5.93 6.53 6.47
N ARG A 251 -7.10 6.54 7.11
CA ARG A 251 -7.34 7.33 8.31
C ARG A 251 -6.91 6.53 9.54
N LEU A 252 -6.44 7.23 10.57
CA LEU A 252 -6.09 6.62 11.85
C LEU A 252 -7.29 5.87 12.45
N ARG A 253 -7.02 4.67 12.98
CA ARG A 253 -7.98 3.80 13.65
C ARG A 253 -7.45 3.46 15.04
N PRO A 254 -8.32 3.09 15.98
CA PRO A 254 -7.89 2.55 17.27
C PRO A 254 -6.89 1.41 17.06
N ALA A 255 -5.86 1.39 17.92
CA ALA A 255 -4.82 0.38 17.93
C ALA A 255 -4.26 0.28 19.37
N ALA A 256 -3.49 -0.76 19.66
CA ALA A 256 -2.76 -0.82 20.91
C ALA A 256 -1.87 0.44 21.06
N GLY A 257 -1.84 1.04 22.25
CA GLY A 257 -1.07 2.28 22.52
C GLY A 257 -1.92 3.56 22.61
N GLU A 258 -3.23 3.50 22.39
CA GLU A 258 -4.21 4.57 22.64
C GLU A 258 -3.87 5.93 22.00
N PHE A 259 -3.41 5.91 20.75
CA PHE A 259 -3.08 7.13 20.02
C PHE A 259 -4.33 7.83 19.48
N GLU A 260 -4.49 9.11 19.79
CA GLU A 260 -5.55 9.94 19.25
C GLU A 260 -5.06 10.86 18.11
N PRO A 261 -5.76 10.92 16.95
CA PRO A 261 -5.40 11.79 15.85
C PRO A 261 -5.62 13.27 16.23
N LYS A 262 -4.59 14.11 16.03
CA LYS A 262 -4.68 15.56 16.30
C LYS A 262 -5.29 16.35 15.15
N HIS A 263 -5.29 15.79 13.94
CA HIS A 263 -5.70 16.42 12.69
C HIS A 263 -6.70 15.55 11.94
N ALA A 264 -7.84 15.24 12.59
CA ALA A 264 -8.87 14.42 11.96
C ALA A 264 -9.37 15.07 10.67
N ILE A 265 -9.56 14.26 9.62
CA ILE A 265 -10.19 14.66 8.36
C ILE A 265 -11.64 14.19 8.36
N SER A 266 -12.58 15.09 8.04
CA SER A 266 -14.00 14.75 7.92
C SER A 266 -14.30 13.95 6.64
N ASP A 267 -15.44 13.24 6.61
CA ASP A 267 -15.86 12.49 5.42
C ASP A 267 -15.97 13.36 4.16
N PRO A 268 -16.59 14.57 4.19
CA PRO A 268 -16.61 15.45 3.02
C PRO A 268 -15.22 15.89 2.55
N GLU A 269 -14.30 16.18 3.47
CA GLU A 269 -12.92 16.53 3.11
C GLU A 269 -12.16 15.33 2.53
N PHE A 270 -12.41 14.13 3.05
CA PHE A 270 -11.83 12.89 2.51
C PHE A 270 -12.33 12.61 1.09
N VAL A 271 -13.63 12.77 0.84
CA VAL A 271 -14.21 12.72 -0.52
C VAL A 271 -13.58 13.78 -1.43
N GLN A 272 -13.45 15.03 -0.95
CA GLN A 272 -12.81 16.11 -1.69
C GLN A 272 -11.37 15.73 -2.10
N LEU A 273 -10.58 15.16 -1.18
CA LEU A 273 -9.20 14.76 -1.41
C LEU A 273 -9.10 13.68 -2.51
N ILE A 274 -9.93 12.63 -2.43
CA ILE A 274 -9.99 11.57 -3.44
C ILE A 274 -10.35 12.16 -4.81
N CYS A 275 -11.38 12.99 -4.87
CA CYS A 275 -11.81 13.63 -6.11
C CYS A 275 -10.73 14.57 -6.69
N ALA A 276 -10.08 15.37 -5.85
CA ALA A 276 -9.01 16.28 -6.27
C ALA A 276 -7.82 15.53 -6.88
N LEU A 277 -7.41 14.43 -6.25
CA LEU A 277 -6.34 13.57 -6.77
C LEU A 277 -6.75 12.90 -8.10
N ARG A 278 -7.98 12.39 -8.21
CA ARG A 278 -8.48 11.81 -9.48
C ARG A 278 -8.52 12.82 -10.61
N LEU A 279 -8.98 14.05 -10.33
CA LEU A 279 -9.04 15.14 -11.32
C LEU A 279 -7.64 15.62 -11.76
N THR A 280 -6.63 15.42 -10.91
CA THR A 280 -5.25 15.83 -11.19
C THR A 280 -4.43 14.70 -11.82
N PHE A 281 -4.63 13.48 -11.36
CA PHE A 281 -3.91 12.27 -11.81
C PHE A 281 -4.92 11.20 -12.29
N PRO A 282 -5.45 11.33 -13.51
CA PRO A 282 -6.53 10.45 -14.00
C PRO A 282 -6.17 8.97 -14.06
N GLN A 283 -4.89 8.64 -14.14
CA GLN A 283 -4.39 7.26 -14.27
C GLN A 283 -3.93 6.63 -12.94
N VAL A 284 -3.90 7.41 -11.83
CA VAL A 284 -3.50 6.86 -10.54
C VAL A 284 -4.56 5.89 -10.02
N GLY A 285 -4.13 4.72 -9.50
CA GLY A 285 -5.02 3.82 -8.79
C GLY A 285 -5.31 4.33 -7.37
N PHE A 286 -6.54 4.15 -6.87
CA PHE A 286 -6.87 4.42 -5.47
C PHE A 286 -7.19 3.13 -4.75
N VAL A 287 -6.50 2.93 -3.62
CA VAL A 287 -6.67 1.77 -2.76
C VAL A 287 -7.45 2.18 -1.51
N LEU A 288 -8.55 1.47 -1.24
CA LEU A 288 -9.39 1.68 -0.06
C LEU A 288 -9.44 0.41 0.78
N SER A 289 -8.95 0.49 2.00
CA SER A 289 -8.90 -0.63 2.92
C SER A 289 -10.17 -0.76 3.77
N THR A 290 -10.26 -1.82 4.57
CA THR A 290 -11.31 -2.08 5.56
C THR A 290 -11.23 -1.17 6.79
N ARG A 291 -10.32 -0.18 6.82
CA ARG A 291 -10.26 0.86 7.86
C ARG A 291 -11.49 1.75 7.89
N GLU A 292 -12.09 2.00 6.72
CA GLU A 292 -13.28 2.85 6.60
C GLU A 292 -14.56 2.04 6.86
N SER A 293 -15.58 2.72 7.38
CA SER A 293 -16.88 2.09 7.60
C SER A 293 -17.50 1.59 6.31
N ALA A 294 -18.34 0.57 6.40
CA ALA A 294 -19.06 0.01 5.26
C ALA A 294 -19.81 1.09 4.47
N ALA A 295 -20.53 1.98 5.16
CA ALA A 295 -21.31 3.05 4.52
C ALA A 295 -20.44 4.03 3.73
N LEU A 296 -19.29 4.45 4.28
CA LEU A 296 -18.37 5.35 3.58
C LEU A 296 -17.69 4.66 2.41
N ARG A 297 -17.28 3.40 2.57
CA ARG A 297 -16.68 2.62 1.47
C ARG A 297 -17.64 2.49 0.29
N ASP A 298 -18.89 2.16 0.54
CA ASP A 298 -19.92 2.04 -0.49
C ASP A 298 -20.12 3.36 -1.24
N ALA A 299 -20.14 4.49 -0.53
CA ALA A 299 -20.23 5.81 -1.14
C ALA A 299 -18.98 6.18 -1.99
N LEU A 300 -17.79 5.71 -1.60
CA LEU A 300 -16.53 6.02 -2.27
C LEU A 300 -16.26 5.15 -3.52
N PHE A 301 -16.80 3.94 -3.60
CA PHE A 301 -16.55 3.02 -4.72
C PHE A 301 -16.79 3.68 -6.09
N PRO A 302 -17.88 4.41 -6.34
CA PRO A 302 -18.09 5.05 -7.63
C PRO A 302 -17.23 6.30 -7.87
N LEU A 303 -16.66 6.91 -6.82
CA LEU A 303 -16.08 8.25 -6.91
C LEU A 303 -14.61 8.26 -7.35
N GLY A 304 -13.89 7.16 -7.22
CA GLY A 304 -12.48 7.17 -7.58
C GLY A 304 -11.71 5.90 -7.24
N VAL A 305 -12.28 5.05 -6.40
CA VAL A 305 -11.62 3.83 -5.92
C VAL A 305 -11.45 2.83 -7.07
N THR A 306 -10.31 2.14 -7.09
CA THR A 306 -9.96 1.15 -8.13
C THR A 306 -9.53 -0.18 -7.56
N SER A 307 -9.15 -0.21 -6.28
CA SER A 307 -8.75 -1.42 -5.57
C SER A 307 -9.21 -1.38 -4.12
N ILE A 308 -9.69 -2.49 -3.61
CA ILE A 308 -10.21 -2.60 -2.24
C ILE A 308 -9.73 -3.89 -1.57
N SER A 309 -9.53 -3.84 -0.27
CA SER A 309 -9.42 -5.07 0.53
C SER A 309 -10.79 -5.50 1.04
N ALA A 310 -10.99 -6.79 1.29
CA ALA A 310 -12.20 -7.36 1.84
C ALA A 310 -11.87 -8.56 2.74
N GLY A 311 -12.65 -8.75 3.81
CA GLY A 311 -12.43 -9.82 4.78
C GLY A 311 -11.03 -9.78 5.36
N SER A 312 -10.51 -8.58 5.65
CA SER A 312 -9.12 -8.39 6.07
C SER A 312 -8.92 -8.75 7.53
N HIS A 313 -7.76 -9.30 7.84
CA HIS A 313 -7.19 -9.41 9.18
C HIS A 313 -5.95 -8.53 9.27
N THR A 314 -5.63 -8.02 10.46
CA THR A 314 -4.50 -7.10 10.69
C THR A 314 -3.44 -7.71 11.60
N GLU A 315 -3.57 -8.98 11.92
CA GLU A 315 -2.67 -9.79 12.73
C GLU A 315 -2.10 -10.97 11.93
N PRO A 316 -0.87 -11.44 12.27
CA PRO A 316 -0.36 -12.68 11.71
C PRO A 316 -1.21 -13.89 12.14
N GLY A 317 -1.53 -14.76 11.19
CA GLY A 317 -2.37 -15.95 11.43
C GLY A 317 -3.86 -15.66 11.56
N GLY A 318 -4.32 -14.45 11.23
CA GLY A 318 -5.70 -14.03 11.43
C GLY A 318 -6.73 -14.82 10.61
N TYR A 319 -6.34 -15.40 9.48
CA TYR A 319 -7.28 -16.13 8.61
C TYR A 319 -7.54 -17.57 9.05
N THR A 320 -6.55 -18.26 9.62
CA THR A 320 -6.66 -19.69 9.97
C THR A 320 -6.28 -20.00 11.41
N GLY A 321 -5.82 -19.02 12.18
CA GLY A 321 -5.34 -19.22 13.56
C GLY A 321 -3.89 -19.69 13.65
N GLU A 322 -3.15 -19.67 12.54
CA GLU A 322 -1.75 -20.09 12.51
C GLU A 322 -0.86 -19.23 13.43
N GLY A 323 0.14 -19.87 14.04
CA GLY A 323 1.08 -19.19 14.95
C GLY A 323 0.56 -18.98 16.37
N SER A 324 -0.68 -19.36 16.69
CA SER A 324 -1.24 -19.23 18.05
C SER A 324 -0.45 -19.99 19.13
N ASP A 325 0.24 -21.08 18.74
CA ASP A 325 1.08 -21.85 19.65
C ASP A 325 2.45 -21.21 19.96
N ASP A 326 2.89 -20.28 19.07
CA ASP A 326 4.20 -19.63 19.14
C ASP A 326 4.13 -18.18 19.67
N LEU A 327 2.94 -17.79 20.15
CA LEU A 327 2.72 -16.46 20.70
C LEU A 327 3.65 -16.18 21.89
N HIS A 328 4.16 -14.97 21.92
CA HIS A 328 4.94 -14.47 23.04
C HIS A 328 4.63 -13.01 23.32
N LEU A 329 4.79 -12.60 24.56
CA LEU A 329 4.69 -11.20 24.95
C LEU A 329 6.04 -10.51 24.76
N THR A 330 6.04 -9.37 24.11
CA THR A 330 7.20 -8.49 24.08
C THR A 330 6.88 -7.20 24.82
N VAL A 331 7.72 -6.85 25.77
CA VAL A 331 7.62 -5.60 26.54
C VAL A 331 8.90 -4.79 26.31
N ARG A 332 8.76 -3.59 25.74
CA ARG A 332 9.90 -2.70 25.40
C ARG A 332 10.99 -3.41 24.58
N GLY A 333 10.58 -4.22 23.60
CA GLY A 333 11.48 -4.98 22.73
C GLY A 333 12.16 -6.18 23.38
N ARG A 334 11.74 -6.61 24.58
CA ARG A 334 12.24 -7.81 25.24
C ARG A 334 11.15 -8.86 25.33
N ARG A 335 11.47 -10.08 24.89
CA ARG A 335 10.58 -11.22 25.03
C ARG A 335 10.40 -11.55 26.51
N VAL A 336 9.14 -11.71 26.92
CA VAL A 336 8.73 -12.16 28.25
C VAL A 336 8.05 -13.51 28.05
N GLU A 337 8.46 -14.51 28.83
CA GLU A 337 7.80 -15.82 28.84
C GLU A 337 6.42 -15.69 29.49
N LEU A 338 5.43 -16.31 28.87
CA LEU A 338 4.08 -16.37 29.41
C LEU A 338 4.00 -17.56 30.37
N GLU A 339 3.61 -17.30 31.63
CA GLU A 339 3.36 -18.37 32.62
C GLU A 339 2.09 -19.16 32.26
N GLU A 340 1.11 -18.52 31.58
CA GLU A 340 -0.10 -19.16 31.04
C GLU A 340 -0.39 -18.63 29.66
N LYS A 341 -0.95 -19.49 28.77
CA LYS A 341 -1.46 -19.04 27.46
C LYS A 341 -2.63 -18.09 27.68
N PRO A 342 -2.70 -16.96 26.93
CA PRO A 342 -3.81 -16.02 27.10
C PRO A 342 -5.15 -16.68 26.79
N ASP A 343 -6.08 -16.56 27.73
CA ASP A 343 -7.48 -17.03 27.59
C ASP A 343 -8.34 -16.08 26.74
N CYS A 344 -7.72 -15.20 25.98
CA CYS A 344 -8.36 -14.16 25.17
C CYS A 344 -8.37 -14.56 23.70
N GLY A 345 -9.25 -15.48 23.29
CA GLY A 345 -9.54 -15.74 21.87
C GLY A 345 -8.35 -16.06 20.95
N GLY A 346 -7.15 -16.23 21.47
CA GLY A 346 -6.07 -17.03 20.96
C GLY A 346 -5.14 -16.47 19.88
N GLY A 347 -5.26 -15.22 19.42
CA GLY A 347 -4.48 -14.70 18.29
C GLY A 347 -3.37 -13.68 18.64
N ALA A 348 -2.49 -13.40 17.68
CA ALA A 348 -1.54 -12.28 17.76
C ALA A 348 -2.31 -10.94 17.77
N THR A 349 -1.69 -9.90 18.33
CA THR A 349 -2.32 -8.58 18.36
C THR A 349 -2.30 -7.95 16.97
N GLY A 350 -3.44 -7.39 16.54
CA GLY A 350 -3.60 -6.69 15.27
C GLY A 350 -2.89 -5.34 15.22
N GLN A 351 -2.64 -4.85 14.02
CA GLN A 351 -1.99 -3.56 13.79
C GLN A 351 -2.91 -2.39 14.12
N PHE A 352 -4.20 -2.53 13.82
CA PHE A 352 -5.28 -1.56 14.06
C PHE A 352 -6.63 -2.26 13.89
N ASP A 353 -7.69 -1.63 14.43
CA ASP A 353 -9.05 -2.13 14.31
C ASP A 353 -9.62 -1.89 12.92
N ILE A 354 -10.23 -2.91 12.33
CA ILE A 354 -11.00 -2.79 11.08
C ILE A 354 -12.42 -2.27 11.36
N ALA A 355 -13.03 -1.59 10.38
CA ALA A 355 -14.38 -1.03 10.51
C ALA A 355 -15.39 -1.67 9.55
N ASP A 356 -14.93 -2.37 8.52
CA ASP A 356 -15.75 -3.12 7.60
C ASP A 356 -15.34 -4.59 7.60
N GLU A 357 -16.12 -5.40 8.28
CA GLU A 357 -15.87 -6.84 8.48
C GLU A 357 -16.55 -7.71 7.41
N ARG A 358 -17.17 -7.09 6.39
CA ARG A 358 -17.85 -7.85 5.33
C ARG A 358 -16.88 -8.80 4.62
N SER A 359 -17.39 -9.99 4.37
CA SER A 359 -16.66 -11.03 3.64
C SER A 359 -16.35 -10.63 2.19
N PRO A 360 -15.36 -11.26 1.55
CA PRO A 360 -15.07 -11.03 0.13
C PRO A 360 -16.27 -11.32 -0.78
N ALA A 361 -17.10 -12.32 -0.44
CA ALA A 361 -18.28 -12.68 -1.19
C ALA A 361 -19.39 -11.61 -1.12
N GLU A 362 -19.62 -11.05 0.08
CA GLU A 362 -20.57 -9.95 0.27
C GLU A 362 -20.15 -8.70 -0.49
N ILE A 363 -18.87 -8.34 -0.42
CA ILE A 363 -18.30 -7.22 -1.18
C ILE A 363 -18.42 -7.44 -2.68
N ALA A 364 -18.08 -8.63 -3.18
CA ALA A 364 -18.20 -8.95 -4.60
C ALA A 364 -19.66 -8.89 -5.09
N LEU A 365 -20.62 -9.34 -4.28
CA LEU A 365 -22.05 -9.24 -4.58
C LEU A 365 -22.50 -7.77 -4.65
N LEU A 366 -22.13 -6.97 -3.65
CA LEU A 366 -22.44 -5.54 -3.60
C LEU A 366 -21.87 -4.80 -4.84
N LEU A 367 -20.63 -5.06 -5.20
CA LEU A 367 -20.00 -4.44 -6.36
C LEU A 367 -20.77 -4.73 -7.65
N ARG A 368 -21.21 -5.99 -7.86
CA ARG A 368 -22.06 -6.36 -9.01
C ARG A 368 -23.39 -5.61 -9.00
N GLN A 369 -24.03 -5.49 -7.84
CA GLN A 369 -25.29 -4.71 -7.69
C GLN A 369 -25.08 -3.23 -8.02
N MET A 370 -23.92 -2.67 -7.71
CA MET A 370 -23.54 -1.30 -8.05
C MET A 370 -23.06 -1.14 -9.51
N GLY A 371 -23.04 -2.22 -10.30
CA GLY A 371 -22.60 -2.22 -11.70
C GLY A 371 -21.08 -2.19 -11.89
N PHE A 372 -20.34 -2.70 -10.91
CA PHE A 372 -18.90 -2.97 -11.02
C PHE A 372 -18.63 -4.45 -11.28
N ASP A 373 -17.49 -4.71 -11.88
CA ASP A 373 -16.96 -6.05 -12.09
C ASP A 373 -15.85 -6.31 -11.06
N PRO A 374 -16.08 -7.13 -10.02
CA PRO A 374 -15.04 -7.49 -9.06
C PRO A 374 -13.96 -8.34 -9.76
N VAL A 375 -12.70 -7.89 -9.67
CA VAL A 375 -11.53 -8.53 -10.32
C VAL A 375 -10.61 -9.05 -9.25
N TRP A 376 -10.37 -10.36 -9.27
CA TRP A 376 -9.54 -11.08 -8.31
C TRP A 376 -8.07 -11.19 -8.75
N LYS A 377 -7.80 -10.96 -10.04
CA LYS A 377 -6.47 -11.04 -10.65
C LYS A 377 -6.21 -9.80 -11.50
N ASP A 378 -5.07 -9.18 -11.29
CA ASP A 378 -4.68 -7.98 -12.02
C ASP A 378 -4.04 -8.29 -13.38
N TRP A 379 -2.96 -9.07 -13.35
CA TRP A 379 -2.16 -9.41 -14.51
C TRP A 379 -1.85 -10.90 -14.51
N ASP A 380 -1.78 -11.47 -15.70
CA ASP A 380 -1.21 -12.80 -15.87
C ASP A 380 0.28 -12.64 -16.17
N PRO A 381 1.21 -13.17 -15.35
CA PRO A 381 2.62 -13.18 -15.68
C PRO A 381 2.89 -13.77 -17.05
N ALA A 382 2.09 -14.73 -17.50
CA ALA A 382 2.17 -15.30 -18.86
C ALA A 382 1.95 -14.29 -19.99
N ILE A 383 1.29 -13.15 -19.70
CA ILE A 383 1.14 -12.06 -20.69
C ILE A 383 2.42 -11.20 -20.75
N LEU A 384 3.18 -11.16 -19.65
CA LEU A 384 4.41 -10.37 -19.56
C LEU A 384 5.63 -11.15 -20.05
N ASP A 385 5.60 -12.47 -19.92
CA ASP A 385 6.62 -13.39 -20.45
C ASP A 385 6.26 -13.82 -21.89
N ALA A 386 6.46 -12.96 -22.86
CA ALA A 386 6.26 -13.27 -24.28
C ALA A 386 7.15 -14.45 -24.77
N GLY A 387 8.03 -14.98 -23.91
CA GLY A 387 8.86 -16.16 -24.17
C GLY A 387 8.35 -17.47 -23.56
N ALA A 388 7.29 -17.43 -22.75
CA ALA A 388 6.80 -18.59 -21.98
C ALA A 388 5.42 -19.09 -22.44
N LEU A 389 4.92 -18.69 -23.60
CA LEU A 389 3.72 -19.29 -24.18
C LEU A 389 4.04 -20.74 -24.58
N PRO A 390 3.38 -21.77 -24.02
CA PRO A 390 3.49 -23.13 -24.51
C PRO A 390 2.85 -23.20 -25.89
N GLY A 391 3.67 -23.27 -26.90
CA GLY A 391 3.31 -23.27 -28.31
C GLY A 391 3.71 -21.95 -28.98
N GLY A 392 5.02 -21.80 -29.21
CA GLY A 392 5.55 -20.72 -30.00
C GLY A 392 4.80 -20.64 -31.33
N ILE A 393 4.14 -19.52 -31.55
CA ILE A 393 3.87 -19.07 -32.91
C ILE A 393 5.27 -18.69 -33.42
N THR A 394 5.92 -19.63 -34.10
CA THR A 394 7.06 -19.30 -34.94
C THR A 394 6.57 -18.30 -35.96
N ASP A 395 7.25 -17.17 -36.09
CA ASP A 395 7.12 -16.24 -37.21
C ASP A 395 7.49 -16.99 -38.52
N GLU A 396 6.61 -17.84 -39.01
CA GLU A 396 6.57 -18.23 -40.39
C GLU A 396 5.70 -17.18 -41.11
N GLU A 397 6.37 -16.24 -41.75
CA GLU A 397 5.73 -15.35 -42.74
C GLU A 397 4.92 -16.22 -43.73
N PRO A 398 3.65 -15.89 -43.97
CA PRO A 398 2.92 -16.55 -45.06
C PRO A 398 3.57 -16.21 -46.39
N VAL A 399 4.24 -17.19 -47.00
CA VAL A 399 4.71 -17.10 -48.39
C VAL A 399 3.47 -16.96 -49.27
N LEU A 400 3.20 -15.74 -49.69
CA LEU A 400 2.22 -15.46 -50.76
C LEU A 400 2.75 -16.11 -52.05
N GLN A 401 2.11 -17.20 -52.48
CA GLN A 401 2.31 -17.74 -53.83
C GLN A 401 1.65 -16.79 -54.82
N PRO A 402 2.35 -16.38 -55.90
CA PRO A 402 1.75 -15.57 -56.95
C PRO A 402 0.82 -16.44 -57.82
N CYS A 403 -0.38 -15.91 -58.12
CA CYS A 403 -1.24 -16.39 -59.18
C CYS A 403 -0.68 -16.02 -60.53
#